data_0f996789f0290d30bdd85514dfa34213
#
_entry.id   0f996789f0290d30bdd85514dfa34213
#
_cell.length_a   1.000
_cell.length_b   1.000
_cell.length_c   1.000
_cell.angle_alpha   90.00
_cell.angle_beta   90.00
_cell.angle_gamma   90.00
#
_symmetry.space_group_name_H-M   'P 1'
#
loop_
_entity.id
_entity.type
_entity.pdbx_description
1 polymer ?
#
loop_
_entity_poly.entity_id
_entity_poly.type
_entity_poly.pdbx_seq_one_letter_code
_entity_poly.pdbx_strand_id
1 'polypeptide(L)'
;QQEFKRSGTEGTCIEAREFIIALPEKFTRYDPQRVLTKFTEEFQKRYNVECVSGLHHNKAKTNYHIHLIFSERRLLPEPVVKVATRNMFYDEVGKHVRTKKEITGEGGQIRPGCTVIKKGEVYESHMFSVKDARFKQEGFVAEVKEFYTGLINRYISDPEQQLKVFDPQSVYLPTKKIGRNNPKAEEIKADNAARQEWNRTADMALLTGISEA
;
A
#
# COMPACT_ATOMS: atom_id res chain seq x y z
N GLN A 1 -1.58 -5.16 16.95
CA GLN A 1 -0.33 -4.37 16.99
C GLN A 1 0.89 -5.20 17.47
N GLN A 2 0.73 -6.12 18.42
CA GLN A 2 1.86 -6.96 18.89
C GLN A 2 2.31 -8.00 17.86
N GLU A 3 1.43 -8.51 17.02
CA GLU A 3 1.78 -9.45 15.95
C GLU A 3 2.73 -8.84 14.91
N PHE A 4 2.64 -7.54 14.66
CA PHE A 4 3.42 -6.84 13.63
C PHE A 4 4.81 -6.37 14.11
N LYS A 5 5.00 -6.20 15.41
CA LYS A 5 6.28 -5.75 15.99
C LYS A 5 7.39 -6.80 15.98
N ARG A 6 7.06 -8.09 15.77
CA ARG A 6 8.01 -9.20 15.83
C ARG A 6 8.63 -9.61 14.48
N SER A 7 8.53 -8.81 13.45
CA SER A 7 9.04 -9.20 12.13
C SER A 7 10.57 -9.14 11.96
N GLY A 8 11.33 -8.94 13.04
CA GLY A 8 12.80 -9.13 13.05
C GLY A 8 13.62 -8.15 12.23
N THR A 9 13.04 -7.05 11.74
CA THR A 9 13.76 -6.01 11.02
C THR A 9 13.87 -4.76 11.88
N GLU A 10 15.05 -4.20 11.98
CA GLU A 10 15.26 -2.83 12.47
C GLU A 10 14.56 -1.87 11.52
N GLY A 11 13.37 -1.41 11.87
CA GLY A 11 12.58 -0.47 11.07
C GLY A 11 11.09 -0.49 11.42
N THR A 12 10.39 0.54 10.94
CA THR A 12 8.94 0.64 11.10
C THR A 12 8.24 -0.45 10.29
N CYS A 13 7.42 -1.25 10.96
CA CYS A 13 6.59 -2.24 10.29
C CYS A 13 5.51 -1.52 9.46
N ILE A 14 5.46 -1.76 8.15
CA ILE A 14 4.34 -1.32 7.32
C ILE A 14 3.16 -2.24 7.64
N GLU A 15 2.13 -1.72 8.26
CA GLU A 15 0.90 -2.45 8.62
C GLU A 15 -0.12 -2.40 7.48
N ALA A 16 -0.20 -1.26 6.78
CA ALA A 16 -1.06 -1.06 5.63
C ALA A 16 -0.40 -0.13 4.60
N ARG A 17 -0.87 -0.18 3.37
CA ARG A 17 -0.53 0.73 2.28
C ARG A 17 -1.76 1.47 1.82
N GLU A 18 -1.56 2.66 1.27
CA GLU A 18 -2.61 3.48 0.71
C GLU A 18 -2.32 3.79 -0.76
N PHE A 19 -3.36 3.69 -1.59
CA PHE A 19 -3.40 4.32 -2.89
C PHE A 19 -4.44 5.43 -2.91
N ILE A 20 -4.08 6.53 -3.54
CA ILE A 20 -5.00 7.63 -3.88
C ILE A 20 -5.26 7.51 -5.38
N ILE A 21 -6.49 7.13 -5.73
CA ILE A 21 -6.93 6.89 -7.10
C ILE A 21 -7.70 8.13 -7.54
N ALA A 22 -7.06 9.00 -8.32
CA ALA A 22 -7.72 10.16 -8.90
C ALA A 22 -8.73 9.72 -9.95
N LEU A 23 -9.93 10.28 -9.88
CA LEU A 23 -11.01 10.02 -10.83
C LEU A 23 -11.27 11.27 -11.68
N PRO A 24 -11.51 11.13 -13.00
CA PRO A 24 -11.99 12.22 -13.82
C PRO A 24 -13.28 12.82 -13.25
N GLU A 25 -13.47 14.14 -13.40
CA GLU A 25 -14.65 14.84 -12.89
C GLU A 25 -15.97 14.24 -13.43
N LYS A 26 -15.95 13.68 -14.63
CA LYS A 26 -17.10 12.98 -15.22
C LYS A 26 -17.65 11.84 -14.35
N PHE A 27 -16.82 11.26 -13.45
CA PHE A 27 -17.26 10.20 -12.54
C PHE A 27 -18.23 10.69 -11.46
N THR A 28 -18.33 11.99 -11.22
CA THR A 28 -19.36 12.58 -10.33
C THR A 28 -20.79 12.38 -10.83
N ARG A 29 -20.97 11.98 -12.11
CA ARG A 29 -22.28 11.65 -12.70
C ARG A 29 -22.79 10.25 -12.32
N TYR A 30 -21.88 9.38 -11.86
CA TYR A 30 -22.24 8.03 -11.44
C TYR A 30 -22.58 8.02 -9.96
N ASP A 31 -23.34 7.01 -9.56
CA ASP A 31 -23.62 6.76 -8.14
C ASP A 31 -22.31 6.54 -7.37
N PRO A 32 -22.01 7.36 -6.34
CA PRO A 32 -20.74 7.31 -5.62
C PRO A 32 -20.48 5.95 -4.97
N GLN A 33 -21.52 5.30 -4.45
CA GLN A 33 -21.38 4.00 -3.80
C GLN A 33 -21.02 2.91 -4.82
N ARG A 34 -21.61 2.94 -6.00
CA ARG A 34 -21.29 1.99 -7.08
C ARG A 34 -19.86 2.17 -7.58
N VAL A 35 -19.40 3.42 -7.73
CA VAL A 35 -18.02 3.71 -8.11
C VAL A 35 -17.07 3.16 -7.06
N LEU A 36 -17.29 3.49 -5.79
CA LEU A 36 -16.44 3.06 -4.70
C LEU A 36 -16.37 1.53 -4.61
N THR A 37 -17.52 0.86 -4.59
CA THR A 37 -17.61 -0.59 -4.53
C THR A 37 -16.87 -1.23 -5.70
N LYS A 38 -17.13 -0.76 -6.94
CA LYS A 38 -16.50 -1.33 -8.13
C LYS A 38 -14.98 -1.25 -8.09
N PHE A 39 -14.42 -0.08 -7.74
CA PHE A 39 -12.97 0.12 -7.72
C PHE A 39 -12.30 -0.67 -6.59
N THR A 40 -12.98 -0.83 -5.46
CA THR A 40 -12.47 -1.62 -4.33
C THR A 40 -12.50 -3.11 -4.64
N GLU A 41 -13.62 -3.64 -5.12
CA GLU A 41 -13.78 -5.06 -5.45
C GLU A 41 -12.82 -5.53 -6.55
N GLU A 42 -12.57 -4.70 -7.56
CA GLU A 42 -11.62 -5.05 -8.62
C GLU A 42 -10.20 -5.21 -8.08
N PHE A 43 -9.80 -4.38 -7.11
CA PHE A 43 -8.51 -4.53 -6.43
C PHE A 43 -8.46 -5.79 -5.57
N GLN A 44 -9.51 -6.01 -4.76
CA GLN A 44 -9.62 -7.21 -3.92
C GLN A 44 -9.55 -8.49 -4.76
N LYS A 45 -10.29 -8.55 -5.87
CA LYS A 45 -10.28 -9.69 -6.80
C LYS A 45 -8.90 -9.94 -7.40
N ARG A 46 -8.20 -8.87 -7.80
CA ARG A 46 -6.89 -8.97 -8.44
C ARG A 46 -5.80 -9.42 -7.48
N TYR A 47 -5.78 -8.86 -6.28
CA TYR A 47 -4.68 -9.03 -5.33
C TYR A 47 -5.00 -9.97 -4.17
N ASN A 48 -6.27 -10.33 -4.00
CA ASN A 48 -6.77 -11.21 -2.93
C ASN A 48 -6.33 -10.73 -1.53
N VAL A 49 -6.61 -9.47 -1.22
CA VAL A 49 -6.30 -8.82 0.07
C VAL A 49 -7.51 -8.05 0.58
N GLU A 50 -7.59 -7.87 1.89
CA GLU A 50 -8.61 -7.05 2.51
C GLU A 50 -8.32 -5.56 2.30
N CYS A 51 -9.37 -4.80 1.98
CA CYS A 51 -9.30 -3.37 1.70
C CYS A 51 -10.36 -2.60 2.46
N VAL A 52 -10.01 -1.38 2.84
CA VAL A 52 -10.94 -0.34 3.28
C VAL A 52 -10.79 0.84 2.32
N SER A 53 -11.89 1.37 1.83
CA SER A 53 -11.84 2.47 0.88
C SER A 53 -12.84 3.57 1.23
N GLY A 54 -12.52 4.80 0.82
CA GLY A 54 -13.35 5.97 0.98
C GLY A 54 -13.28 6.86 -0.26
N LEU A 55 -14.44 7.29 -0.74
CA LEU A 55 -14.55 8.23 -1.85
C LEU A 55 -14.62 9.66 -1.31
N HIS A 56 -13.77 10.51 -1.83
CA HIS A 56 -13.63 11.87 -1.36
C HIS A 56 -13.71 12.87 -2.51
N HIS A 57 -14.40 13.98 -2.26
CA HIS A 57 -14.40 15.15 -3.12
C HIS A 57 -14.03 16.36 -2.27
N ASN A 58 -12.99 17.09 -2.66
CA ASN A 58 -12.57 18.26 -1.88
C ASN A 58 -13.65 19.36 -1.88
N LYS A 59 -13.60 20.28 -0.90
CA LYS A 59 -14.59 21.37 -0.76
C LYS A 59 -14.75 22.21 -2.04
N ALA A 60 -13.66 22.41 -2.79
CA ALA A 60 -13.66 23.16 -4.05
C ALA A 60 -14.18 22.33 -5.24
N LYS A 61 -14.51 21.06 -5.04
CA LYS A 61 -14.99 20.11 -6.07
C LYS A 61 -14.05 20.02 -7.31
N THR A 62 -12.75 20.08 -7.06
CA THR A 62 -11.72 20.01 -8.12
C THR A 62 -10.85 18.74 -8.02
N ASN A 63 -11.11 17.88 -7.03
CA ASN A 63 -10.31 16.69 -6.78
C ASN A 63 -11.21 15.57 -6.28
N TYR A 64 -11.68 14.75 -7.22
CA TYR A 64 -12.49 13.57 -6.95
C TYR A 64 -11.59 12.33 -6.92
N HIS A 65 -11.54 11.62 -5.81
CA HIS A 65 -10.60 10.52 -5.65
C HIS A 65 -11.05 9.48 -4.62
N ILE A 66 -10.50 8.29 -4.75
CA ILE A 66 -10.69 7.19 -3.80
C ILE A 66 -9.41 7.04 -2.99
N HIS A 67 -9.53 6.98 -1.67
CA HIS A 67 -8.53 6.42 -0.77
C HIS A 67 -8.77 4.91 -0.67
N LEU A 68 -7.78 4.11 -1.06
CA LEU A 68 -7.81 2.65 -0.93
C LEU A 68 -6.70 2.22 0.00
N ILE A 69 -7.06 1.72 1.17
CA ILE A 69 -6.13 1.20 2.17
C ILE A 69 -6.19 -0.32 2.15
N PHE A 70 -5.07 -0.99 2.08
CA PHE A 70 -4.99 -2.45 2.04
C PHE A 70 -3.84 -3.00 2.86
N SER A 71 -3.98 -4.23 3.34
CA SER A 71 -2.94 -4.98 4.02
C SER A 71 -2.08 -5.74 3.00
N GLU A 72 -0.79 -5.91 3.29
CA GLU A 72 0.08 -6.85 2.55
C GLU A 72 -0.21 -8.32 2.91
N ARG A 73 -1.19 -8.56 3.79
CA ARG A 73 -1.55 -9.88 4.33
C ARG A 73 -2.99 -10.21 3.99
N ARG A 74 -3.28 -11.47 3.83
CA ARG A 74 -4.64 -11.98 3.66
C ARG A 74 -5.20 -12.43 5.01
N LEU A 75 -6.49 -12.21 5.24
CA LEU A 75 -7.21 -12.86 6.32
C LEU A 75 -7.32 -14.35 5.99
N LEU A 76 -7.01 -15.18 6.96
CA LEU A 76 -7.10 -16.63 6.82
C LEU A 76 -8.50 -17.10 7.23
N PRO A 77 -9.07 -18.14 6.57
CA PRO A 77 -10.36 -18.67 6.94
C PRO A 77 -10.34 -19.30 8.34
N GLU A 78 -9.20 -19.82 8.75
CA GLU A 78 -8.95 -20.38 10.08
C GLU A 78 -7.62 -19.89 10.61
N PRO A 79 -7.48 -19.73 11.96
CA PRO A 79 -6.22 -19.32 12.54
C PRO A 79 -5.16 -20.43 12.37
N VAL A 80 -3.97 -20.03 11.95
CA VAL A 80 -2.79 -20.90 12.01
C VAL A 80 -2.25 -20.85 13.42
N VAL A 81 -2.24 -22.00 14.09
CA VAL A 81 -1.74 -22.13 15.46
C VAL A 81 -0.39 -22.82 15.49
N LYS A 82 0.47 -22.38 16.39
CA LYS A 82 1.72 -23.07 16.71
C LYS A 82 1.58 -23.78 18.05
N VAL A 83 1.86 -25.07 18.03
CA VAL A 83 1.81 -25.95 19.22
C VAL A 83 3.23 -26.25 19.66
N ALA A 84 3.48 -26.15 20.94
CA ALA A 84 4.78 -26.45 21.51
C ALA A 84 5.12 -27.96 21.38
N THR A 85 6.16 -28.28 20.63
CA THR A 85 6.67 -29.66 20.44
C THR A 85 7.49 -30.16 21.64
N ARG A 86 7.90 -29.23 22.51
CA ARG A 86 8.63 -29.46 23.78
C ARG A 86 8.27 -28.35 24.76
N ASN A 87 8.64 -28.53 26.05
CA ASN A 87 8.50 -27.44 27.00
C ASN A 87 9.42 -26.29 26.61
N MET A 88 8.89 -25.07 26.68
CA MET A 88 9.61 -23.83 26.37
C MET A 88 9.60 -22.95 27.62
N PHE A 89 10.71 -22.25 27.86
CA PHE A 89 10.92 -21.45 29.06
C PHE A 89 11.26 -20.03 28.70
N TYR A 90 10.66 -19.07 29.40
CA TYR A 90 10.86 -17.65 29.17
C TYR A 90 11.15 -16.95 30.49
N ASP A 91 12.13 -16.06 30.50
CA ASP A 91 12.48 -15.22 31.65
C ASP A 91 11.44 -14.11 31.92
N GLU A 92 11.72 -13.29 32.93
CA GLU A 92 10.85 -12.18 33.37
C GLU A 92 10.60 -11.12 32.32
N VAL A 93 11.50 -10.99 31.33
CA VAL A 93 11.38 -10.06 30.20
C VAL A 93 10.80 -10.70 28.94
N GLY A 94 10.38 -11.98 29.03
CA GLY A 94 9.81 -12.74 27.93
C GLY A 94 10.84 -13.26 26.93
N LYS A 95 12.13 -13.30 27.29
CA LYS A 95 13.19 -13.87 26.46
C LYS A 95 13.22 -15.39 26.64
N HIS A 96 13.26 -16.13 25.52
CA HIS A 96 13.39 -17.57 25.53
C HIS A 96 14.73 -17.99 26.13
N VAL A 97 14.69 -18.91 27.11
CA VAL A 97 15.85 -19.53 27.74
C VAL A 97 15.88 -21.01 27.48
N ARG A 98 17.04 -21.61 27.61
CA ARG A 98 17.29 -22.98 27.13
C ARG A 98 16.79 -24.06 28.09
N THR A 99 16.89 -23.79 29.39
CA THR A 99 16.60 -24.79 30.44
C THR A 99 15.68 -24.23 31.52
N LYS A 100 14.92 -25.12 32.17
CA LYS A 100 14.08 -24.75 33.29
C LYS A 100 14.90 -24.18 34.46
N LYS A 101 16.16 -24.61 34.64
CA LYS A 101 17.04 -24.11 35.71
C LYS A 101 17.25 -22.60 35.65
N GLU A 102 17.30 -22.01 34.44
CA GLU A 102 17.52 -20.59 34.23
C GLU A 102 16.37 -19.71 34.72
N ILE A 103 15.18 -20.27 34.89
CA ILE A 103 13.99 -19.60 35.41
C ILE A 103 13.55 -20.09 36.79
N THR A 104 14.35 -20.97 37.40
CA THR A 104 14.07 -21.56 38.71
C THR A 104 14.90 -20.85 39.78
N GLY A 105 14.26 -20.44 40.86
CA GLY A 105 14.93 -19.84 42.04
C GLY A 105 15.52 -20.90 42.99
N GLU A 106 16.20 -20.45 44.03
CA GLU A 106 16.89 -21.31 45.03
C GLU A 106 15.97 -22.31 45.72
N GLY A 107 14.65 -22.01 45.80
CA GLY A 107 13.65 -22.94 46.37
C GLY A 107 13.06 -23.96 45.35
N GLY A 108 13.61 -24.06 44.13
CA GLY A 108 13.12 -24.99 43.10
C GLY A 108 11.82 -24.57 42.40
N GLN A 109 11.28 -23.39 42.73
CA GLN A 109 10.06 -22.84 42.12
C GLN A 109 10.42 -21.92 40.97
N ILE A 110 9.50 -21.80 40.01
CA ILE A 110 9.64 -20.84 38.91
C ILE A 110 9.61 -19.41 39.48
N ARG A 111 10.59 -18.57 39.07
CA ARG A 111 10.65 -17.17 39.49
C ARG A 111 9.43 -16.38 39.01
N PRO A 112 8.94 -15.40 39.80
CA PRO A 112 7.84 -14.54 39.38
C PRO A 112 8.14 -13.86 38.04
N GLY A 113 7.15 -13.77 37.18
CA GLY A 113 7.28 -13.16 35.82
C GLY A 113 7.81 -14.10 34.76
N CYS A 114 8.43 -15.23 35.11
CA CYS A 114 8.84 -16.26 34.16
C CYS A 114 7.66 -17.10 33.68
N THR A 115 7.72 -17.55 32.43
CA THR A 115 6.63 -18.32 31.79
C THR A 115 7.15 -19.67 31.32
N VAL A 116 6.34 -20.72 31.53
CA VAL A 116 6.56 -22.07 30.99
C VAL A 116 5.41 -22.42 30.07
N ILE A 117 5.72 -22.73 28.81
CA ILE A 117 4.79 -23.28 27.86
C ILE A 117 5.05 -24.76 27.75
N LYS A 118 4.07 -25.59 28.08
CA LYS A 118 4.22 -27.04 28.09
C LYS A 118 4.09 -27.63 26.68
N LYS A 119 4.72 -28.77 26.47
CA LYS A 119 4.50 -29.56 25.27
C LYS A 119 2.99 -29.77 25.02
N GLY A 120 2.52 -29.51 23.83
CA GLY A 120 1.12 -29.62 23.42
C GLY A 120 0.29 -28.35 23.63
N GLU A 121 0.81 -27.33 24.32
CA GLU A 121 0.09 -26.05 24.44
C GLU A 121 0.25 -25.19 23.17
N VAL A 122 -0.83 -24.50 22.80
CA VAL A 122 -0.81 -23.47 21.74
C VAL A 122 -0.14 -22.24 22.32
N TYR A 123 0.94 -21.77 21.70
CA TYR A 123 1.69 -20.60 22.18
C TYR A 123 1.63 -19.40 21.22
N GLU A 124 1.18 -19.60 20.00
CA GLU A 124 1.04 -18.53 19.01
C GLU A 124 -0.16 -18.85 18.10
N SER A 125 -0.91 -17.83 17.75
CA SER A 125 -2.05 -17.95 16.83
C SER A 125 -2.07 -16.74 15.91
N HIS A 126 -2.22 -16.98 14.60
CA HIS A 126 -2.25 -15.94 13.59
C HIS A 126 -3.50 -16.06 12.74
N MET A 127 -4.24 -14.97 12.62
CA MET A 127 -5.39 -14.82 11.70
C MET A 127 -4.98 -14.34 10.31
N PHE A 128 -3.71 -13.94 10.14
CA PHE A 128 -3.23 -13.37 8.89
C PHE A 128 -2.07 -14.17 8.30
N SER A 129 -2.02 -14.22 6.98
CA SER A 129 -0.90 -14.79 6.24
C SER A 129 0.41 -14.03 6.50
N VAL A 130 1.54 -14.56 6.08
CA VAL A 130 2.77 -13.80 5.91
C VAL A 130 2.55 -12.71 4.86
N LYS A 131 3.37 -11.65 4.90
CA LYS A 131 3.32 -10.57 3.91
C LYS A 131 3.59 -11.12 2.51
N ASP A 132 2.76 -10.73 1.56
CA ASP A 132 2.95 -11.08 0.15
C ASP A 132 4.09 -10.23 -0.45
N ALA A 133 5.10 -10.91 -0.98
CA ALA A 133 6.29 -10.26 -1.55
C ALA A 133 5.98 -9.40 -2.78
N ARG A 134 4.86 -9.65 -3.48
CA ARG A 134 4.38 -8.86 -4.61
C ARG A 134 4.36 -7.36 -4.32
N PHE A 135 3.86 -6.99 -3.14
CA PHE A 135 3.70 -5.59 -2.76
C PHE A 135 5.02 -4.83 -2.52
N LYS A 136 6.14 -5.54 -2.53
CA LYS A 136 7.49 -4.97 -2.42
C LYS A 136 8.24 -4.92 -3.74
N GLN A 137 7.70 -5.51 -4.80
CA GLN A 137 8.33 -5.50 -6.12
C GLN A 137 8.33 -4.08 -6.69
N GLU A 138 9.41 -3.71 -7.35
CA GLU A 138 9.59 -2.38 -7.96
C GLU A 138 8.50 -2.05 -8.98
N GLY A 139 8.07 -3.03 -9.78
CA GLY A 139 7.01 -2.88 -10.78
C GLY A 139 5.59 -2.80 -10.23
N PHE A 140 5.35 -3.10 -8.94
CA PHE A 140 3.99 -3.18 -8.40
C PHE A 140 3.19 -1.88 -8.55
N VAL A 141 3.81 -0.73 -8.28
CA VAL A 141 3.12 0.58 -8.39
C VAL A 141 2.79 0.88 -9.85
N ALA A 142 3.66 0.53 -10.80
CA ALA A 142 3.40 0.69 -12.23
C ALA A 142 2.23 -0.19 -12.67
N GLU A 143 2.21 -1.45 -12.28
CA GLU A 143 1.10 -2.39 -12.54
C GLU A 143 -0.24 -1.86 -12.02
N VAL A 144 -0.28 -1.32 -10.79
CA VAL A 144 -1.51 -0.75 -10.21
C VAL A 144 -1.97 0.49 -10.97
N LYS A 145 -1.05 1.35 -11.43
CA LYS A 145 -1.38 2.51 -12.26
C LYS A 145 -2.02 2.07 -13.58
N GLU A 146 -1.43 1.12 -14.28
CA GLU A 146 -1.99 0.57 -15.53
C GLU A 146 -3.36 -0.05 -15.30
N PHE A 147 -3.49 -0.83 -14.24
CA PHE A 147 -4.75 -1.48 -13.87
C PHE A 147 -5.88 -0.46 -13.66
N TYR A 148 -5.67 0.57 -12.84
CA TYR A 148 -6.70 1.56 -12.58
C TYR A 148 -6.94 2.51 -13.77
N THR A 149 -5.91 2.84 -14.52
CA THR A 149 -6.07 3.59 -15.78
C THR A 149 -6.94 2.81 -16.76
N GLY A 150 -6.69 1.53 -16.95
CA GLY A 150 -7.52 0.67 -17.78
C GLY A 150 -8.96 0.54 -17.25
N LEU A 151 -9.14 0.45 -15.92
CA LEU A 151 -10.48 0.41 -15.32
C LEU A 151 -11.25 1.72 -15.56
N ILE A 152 -10.61 2.89 -15.37
CA ILE A 152 -11.21 4.20 -15.63
C ILE A 152 -11.59 4.33 -17.12
N ASN A 153 -10.70 3.94 -18.02
CA ASN A 153 -10.90 4.07 -19.46
C ASN A 153 -12.08 3.23 -20.00
N ARG A 154 -12.48 2.17 -19.29
CA ARG A 154 -13.73 1.44 -19.64
C ARG A 154 -14.99 2.30 -19.56
N TYR A 155 -14.95 3.38 -18.81
CA TYR A 155 -16.07 4.33 -18.66
C TYR A 155 -15.90 5.59 -19.50
N ILE A 156 -14.86 5.69 -20.33
CA ILE A 156 -14.57 6.82 -21.21
C ILE A 156 -14.74 6.35 -22.66
N SER A 157 -15.85 6.75 -23.28
CA SER A 157 -16.19 6.32 -24.65
C SER A 157 -15.34 7.00 -25.71
N ASP A 158 -14.85 8.20 -25.44
CA ASP A 158 -14.06 8.98 -26.38
C ASP A 158 -12.58 8.61 -26.24
N PRO A 159 -11.94 8.02 -27.26
CA PRO A 159 -10.54 7.60 -27.21
C PRO A 159 -9.57 8.78 -26.93
N GLU A 160 -9.89 9.98 -27.37
CA GLU A 160 -9.04 11.16 -27.16
C GLU A 160 -9.04 11.63 -25.70
N GLN A 161 -10.08 11.26 -24.95
CA GLN A 161 -10.22 11.57 -23.52
C GLN A 161 -9.73 10.45 -22.60
N GLN A 162 -9.30 9.32 -23.16
CA GLN A 162 -8.77 8.23 -22.35
C GLN A 162 -7.46 8.62 -21.68
N LEU A 163 -7.33 8.20 -20.43
CA LEU A 163 -6.12 8.43 -19.66
C LEU A 163 -4.99 7.53 -20.16
N LYS A 164 -3.77 8.05 -20.10
CA LYS A 164 -2.54 7.28 -20.34
C LYS A 164 -1.71 7.26 -19.07
N VAL A 165 -1.09 6.12 -18.77
CA VAL A 165 -0.10 6.06 -17.68
C VAL A 165 1.10 6.88 -18.12
N PHE A 166 1.59 7.73 -17.21
CA PHE A 166 2.79 8.50 -17.51
C PHE A 166 3.99 7.57 -17.66
N ASP A 167 4.62 7.66 -18.81
CA ASP A 167 5.87 6.96 -19.11
C ASP A 167 7.06 7.87 -18.79
N PRO A 168 7.89 7.54 -17.78
CA PRO A 168 9.04 8.35 -17.42
C PRO A 168 10.16 8.35 -18.49
N GLN A 169 10.12 7.43 -19.45
CA GLN A 169 11.04 7.36 -20.58
C GLN A 169 10.53 8.08 -21.83
N SER A 170 9.29 8.61 -21.76
CA SER A 170 8.72 9.39 -22.85
C SER A 170 9.35 10.79 -22.96
N VAL A 171 9.08 11.48 -24.05
CA VAL A 171 9.53 12.88 -24.29
C VAL A 171 8.85 13.87 -23.35
N TYR A 172 7.78 13.47 -22.67
CA TYR A 172 7.01 14.36 -21.79
C TYR A 172 7.63 14.48 -20.40
N LEU A 173 7.66 15.70 -19.87
CA LEU A 173 8.19 16.00 -18.56
C LEU A 173 7.06 16.15 -17.52
N PRO A 174 7.12 15.39 -16.40
CA PRO A 174 6.14 15.53 -15.33
C PRO A 174 6.30 16.88 -14.61
N THR A 175 5.19 17.50 -14.23
CA THR A 175 5.23 18.67 -13.36
C THR A 175 5.48 18.27 -11.92
N LYS A 176 6.15 19.12 -11.16
CA LYS A 176 6.44 18.93 -9.73
C LYS A 176 5.28 19.44 -8.88
N LYS A 177 4.92 18.70 -7.83
CA LYS A 177 3.92 19.14 -6.86
C LYS A 177 4.45 20.33 -6.06
N ILE A 178 3.65 21.38 -5.96
CA ILE A 178 3.93 22.52 -5.08
C ILE A 178 3.28 22.23 -3.74
N GLY A 179 4.12 21.95 -2.70
CA GLY A 179 3.64 21.76 -1.34
C GLY A 179 3.10 23.04 -0.72
N ARG A 180 2.10 22.93 0.17
CA ARG A 180 1.60 24.05 0.97
C ARG A 180 2.76 24.62 1.81
N ASN A 181 3.00 25.92 1.73
CA ASN A 181 4.11 26.60 2.41
C ASN A 181 5.52 26.14 2.00
N ASN A 182 5.71 25.66 0.79
CA ASN A 182 7.04 25.33 0.28
C ASN A 182 7.83 26.61 -0.02
N PRO A 183 9.00 26.83 0.62
CA PRO A 183 9.81 28.03 0.37
C PRO A 183 10.30 28.16 -1.07
N LYS A 184 10.34 27.05 -1.83
CA LYS A 184 10.71 27.01 -3.26
C LYS A 184 9.50 27.00 -4.20
N ALA A 185 8.34 27.45 -3.74
CA ALA A 185 7.12 27.38 -4.54
C ALA A 185 7.24 28.14 -5.87
N GLU A 186 7.87 29.32 -5.89
CA GLU A 186 8.05 30.12 -7.11
C GLU A 186 9.04 29.48 -8.08
N GLU A 187 10.13 28.90 -7.57
CA GLU A 187 11.08 28.14 -8.41
C GLU A 187 10.38 26.92 -9.07
N ILE A 188 9.56 26.20 -8.30
CA ILE A 188 8.81 25.05 -8.82
C ILE A 188 7.75 25.48 -9.83
N LYS A 189 7.10 26.62 -9.65
CA LYS A 189 6.15 27.17 -10.64
C LYS A 189 6.85 27.49 -11.96
N ALA A 190 8.00 28.15 -11.89
CA ALA A 190 8.78 28.49 -13.07
C ALA A 190 9.27 27.22 -13.82
N ASP A 191 9.79 26.23 -13.08
CA ASP A 191 10.19 24.93 -13.64
C ASP A 191 8.98 24.19 -14.25
N ASN A 192 7.82 24.21 -13.61
CA ASN A 192 6.60 23.60 -14.15
C ASN A 192 6.11 24.32 -15.43
N ALA A 193 6.24 25.64 -15.51
CA ALA A 193 5.90 26.38 -16.73
C ALA A 193 6.81 25.98 -17.89
N ALA A 194 8.13 25.86 -17.65
CA ALA A 194 9.09 25.38 -18.64
C ALA A 194 8.77 23.95 -19.11
N ARG A 195 8.41 23.04 -18.18
CA ARG A 195 8.02 21.66 -18.51
C ARG A 195 6.74 21.60 -19.34
N GLN A 196 5.76 22.44 -19.03
CA GLN A 196 4.51 22.51 -19.80
C GLN A 196 4.76 23.06 -21.21
N GLU A 197 5.67 24.02 -21.35
CA GLU A 197 6.07 24.53 -22.66
C GLU A 197 6.80 23.47 -23.48
N TRP A 198 7.72 22.75 -22.86
CA TRP A 198 8.36 21.59 -23.48
C TRP A 198 7.33 20.56 -23.96
N ASN A 199 6.37 20.20 -23.14
CA ASN A 199 5.34 19.22 -23.49
C ASN A 199 4.48 19.70 -24.68
N ARG A 200 4.15 21.00 -24.75
CA ARG A 200 3.46 21.57 -25.91
C ARG A 200 4.30 21.50 -27.18
N THR A 201 5.60 21.74 -27.07
CA THR A 201 6.53 21.62 -28.21
C THR A 201 6.61 20.17 -28.68
N ALA A 202 6.68 19.22 -27.76
CA ALA A 202 6.66 17.80 -28.07
C ALA A 202 5.35 17.37 -28.76
N ASP A 203 4.18 17.85 -28.29
CA ASP A 203 2.89 17.61 -28.94
C ASP A 203 2.89 18.13 -30.38
N MET A 204 3.37 19.36 -30.61
CA MET A 204 3.47 19.94 -31.94
C MET A 204 4.40 19.13 -32.85
N ALA A 205 5.55 18.71 -32.37
CA ALA A 205 6.52 17.90 -33.14
C ALA A 205 5.91 16.55 -33.54
N LEU A 206 5.21 15.89 -32.62
CA LEU A 206 4.52 14.62 -32.91
C LEU A 206 3.39 14.78 -33.92
N LEU A 207 2.60 15.86 -33.82
CA LEU A 207 1.49 16.12 -34.73
C LEU A 207 1.99 16.48 -36.14
N THR A 208 3.13 17.15 -36.26
CA THR A 208 3.70 17.54 -37.57
C THR A 208 4.50 16.43 -38.25
N GLY A 209 4.66 15.27 -37.57
CA GLY A 209 5.40 14.15 -38.13
C GLY A 209 6.90 14.41 -38.28
N ILE A 210 7.44 15.41 -37.59
CA ILE A 210 8.90 15.62 -37.48
C ILE A 210 9.43 14.51 -36.60
N SER A 211 9.85 13.41 -37.20
CA SER A 211 10.61 12.37 -36.51
C SER A 211 11.97 12.93 -36.11
N GLU A 212 12.43 12.54 -34.93
CA GLU A 212 13.78 12.85 -34.48
C GLU A 212 14.83 12.47 -35.56
N ALA A 213 15.69 13.41 -35.86
CA ALA A 213 16.86 13.20 -36.69
C ALA A 213 18.00 12.62 -35.85
#